data_f086ce50a65e8200c9b012102f571e37
#
_entry.id   f086ce50a65e8200c9b012102f571e37
#
_cell.length_a   1.000
_cell.length_b   1.000
_cell.length_c   1.000
_cell.angle_alpha   90.00
_cell.angle_beta   90.00
_cell.angle_gamma   90.00
#
_symmetry.space_group_name_H-M   'P 1'
#
loop_
_entity.id
_entity.type
_entity.pdbx_description
1 polymer ?
#
loop_
_entity_poly.entity_id
_entity_poly.type
_entity_poly.pdbx_seq_one_letter_code
_entity_poly.pdbx_strand_id
1 'polypeptide(L)'
;SGRVRLIMKRADLNKIKTGEILVANFTMPDYVPAMKKAAGIITDDGGITSHAAIISRELGKPCVTGTKFATQVLQNGDLVEIDGEKGIVKIIKGK
;
A
#
# COMPACT_ATOMS: atom_id res chain seq x y z
N SER A 1 9.05 4.37 -5.55
CA SER A 1 7.96 4.37 -6.51
C SER A 1 7.66 2.94 -6.97
N GLY A 2 6.48 2.74 -7.51
CA GLY A 2 6.09 1.44 -8.04
C GLY A 2 4.68 1.48 -8.61
N ARG A 3 4.28 0.38 -9.22
CA ARG A 3 2.94 0.23 -9.78
C ARG A 3 1.97 -0.20 -8.68
N VAL A 4 0.77 0.35 -8.72
CA VAL A 4 -0.29 0.05 -7.77
C VAL A 4 -0.83 -1.36 -7.97
N ARG A 5 -1.04 -2.09 -6.87
CA ARG A 5 -1.80 -3.32 -6.83
C ARG A 5 -2.87 -3.17 -5.75
N LEU A 6 -4.13 -3.07 -6.18
CA LEU A 6 -5.25 -2.98 -5.24
C LEU A 6 -5.52 -4.34 -4.61
N ILE A 7 -5.60 -4.35 -3.28
CA ILE A 7 -5.95 -5.54 -2.50
C ILE A 7 -7.29 -5.26 -1.85
N MET A 8 -8.35 -5.66 -2.54
CA MET A 8 -9.73 -5.41 -2.06
C MET A 8 -10.33 -6.62 -1.35
N LYS A 9 -9.75 -7.80 -1.56
CA LYS A 9 -10.18 -9.06 -0.93
C LYS A 9 -8.97 -9.98 -0.82
N ARG A 10 -9.10 -11.04 -0.01
CA ARG A 10 -7.98 -11.97 0.23
C ARG A 10 -7.44 -12.61 -1.04
N ALA A 11 -8.31 -12.91 -2.01
CA ALA A 11 -7.86 -13.49 -3.28
C ALA A 11 -6.85 -12.59 -4.00
N ASP A 12 -6.91 -11.27 -3.78
CA ASP A 12 -6.00 -10.33 -4.43
C ASP A 12 -4.58 -10.42 -3.88
N LEU A 13 -4.39 -10.97 -2.68
CA LEU A 13 -3.07 -11.11 -2.07
C LEU A 13 -2.10 -11.93 -2.94
N ASN A 14 -2.63 -12.87 -3.71
CA ASN A 14 -1.82 -13.70 -4.60
C ASN A 14 -1.42 -12.97 -5.89
N LYS A 15 -2.02 -11.83 -6.16
CA LYS A 15 -1.78 -11.09 -7.41
C LYS A 15 -0.62 -10.12 -7.31
N ILE A 16 -0.21 -9.75 -6.10
CA ILE A 16 0.85 -8.77 -5.92
C ILE A 16 2.19 -9.35 -6.39
N LYS A 17 2.95 -8.51 -7.08
CA LYS A 17 4.31 -8.84 -7.55
C LYS A 17 5.32 -8.01 -6.78
N THR A 18 6.51 -8.55 -6.64
CA THR A 18 7.61 -7.85 -5.96
C THR A 18 7.85 -6.49 -6.58
N GLY A 19 7.91 -5.47 -5.74
CA GLY A 19 8.13 -4.09 -6.18
C GLY A 19 6.87 -3.29 -6.44
N GLU A 20 5.69 -3.92 -6.41
CA GLU A 20 4.43 -3.19 -6.53
C GLU A 20 4.09 -2.47 -5.22
N ILE A 21 3.23 -1.47 -5.32
CA ILE A 21 2.73 -0.73 -4.16
C ILE A 21 1.40 -1.37 -3.74
N LEU A 22 1.34 -1.89 -2.53
CA LEU A 22 0.13 -2.49 -2.00
C LEU A 22 -0.83 -1.38 -1.56
N VAL A 23 -2.05 -1.39 -2.11
CA VAL A 23 -3.09 -0.40 -1.76
C VAL A 23 -4.32 -1.16 -1.29
N ALA A 24 -4.76 -0.90 -0.07
CA ALA A 24 -5.88 -1.60 0.54
C ALA A 24 -6.65 -0.68 1.48
N ASN A 25 -7.86 -1.09 1.87
CA ASN A 25 -8.60 -0.36 2.90
C ASN A 25 -7.85 -0.44 4.24
N PHE A 26 -7.36 -1.63 4.57
CA PHE A 26 -6.62 -1.92 5.80
C PHE A 26 -5.76 -3.16 5.56
N THR A 27 -4.90 -3.50 6.51
CA THR A 27 -4.15 -4.75 6.44
C THR A 27 -4.49 -5.63 7.64
N MET A 28 -4.31 -6.93 7.45
CA MET A 28 -4.53 -7.96 8.46
C MET A 28 -3.26 -8.79 8.60
N PRO A 29 -3.11 -9.60 9.67
CA PRO A 29 -1.90 -10.41 9.83
C PRO A 29 -1.60 -11.32 8.64
N ASP A 30 -2.62 -11.84 7.97
CA ASP A 30 -2.41 -12.70 6.80
C ASP A 30 -1.97 -11.92 5.55
N TYR A 31 -1.95 -10.59 5.60
CA TYR A 31 -1.42 -9.76 4.50
C TYR A 31 0.10 -9.62 4.54
N VAL A 32 0.75 -10.03 5.63
CA VAL A 32 2.20 -9.82 5.80
C VAL A 32 3.03 -10.39 4.66
N PRO A 33 2.77 -11.61 4.16
CA PRO A 33 3.55 -12.11 3.02
C PRO A 33 3.47 -11.20 1.79
N ALA A 34 2.29 -10.63 1.51
CA ALA A 34 2.11 -9.67 0.42
C ALA A 34 2.85 -8.36 0.71
N MET A 35 2.79 -7.89 1.95
CA MET A 35 3.48 -6.68 2.37
C MET A 35 5.00 -6.81 2.21
N LYS A 36 5.54 -8.01 2.40
CA LYS A 36 6.97 -8.25 2.20
C LYS A 36 7.39 -8.09 0.74
N LYS A 37 6.50 -8.41 -0.20
CA LYS A 37 6.76 -8.25 -1.63
C LYS A 37 6.64 -6.80 -2.07
N ALA A 38 5.82 -6.00 -1.39
CA ALA A 38 5.53 -4.64 -1.78
C ALA A 38 6.72 -3.72 -1.59
N ALA A 39 6.87 -2.74 -2.46
CA ALA A 39 7.86 -1.67 -2.29
C ALA A 39 7.35 -0.59 -1.34
N GLY A 40 6.05 -0.52 -1.13
CA GLY A 40 5.43 0.39 -0.18
C GLY A 40 3.97 0.01 0.05
N ILE A 41 3.36 0.56 1.08
CA ILE A 41 2.00 0.24 1.47
C ILE A 41 1.18 1.52 1.63
N ILE A 42 -0.04 1.52 1.10
CA ILE A 42 -1.00 2.63 1.23
C ILE A 42 -2.31 2.05 1.74
N THR A 43 -2.88 2.64 2.78
CA THR A 43 -4.19 2.21 3.29
C THR A 43 -5.14 3.39 3.47
N ASP A 44 -6.44 3.12 3.27
CA ASP A 44 -7.50 4.12 3.52
C ASP A 44 -7.65 4.35 5.01
N ASP A 45 -7.75 3.28 5.79
CA ASP A 45 -7.78 3.34 7.25
C ASP A 45 -6.38 3.57 7.79
N GLY A 46 -6.31 4.08 9.00
CA GLY A 46 -5.01 4.08 9.62
C GLY A 46 -4.80 5.04 10.74
N GLY A 47 -3.55 5.18 11.05
CA GLY A 47 -2.96 5.93 12.12
C GLY A 47 -1.60 5.34 12.38
N ILE A 48 -0.83 5.95 13.25
CA ILE A 48 0.53 5.49 13.54
C ILE A 48 0.56 4.15 14.27
N THR A 49 -0.56 3.75 14.87
CA THR A 49 -0.69 2.48 15.58
C THR A 49 -1.45 1.43 14.79
N SER A 50 -1.79 1.69 13.52
CA SER A 50 -2.46 0.70 12.68
C SER A 50 -1.52 -0.48 12.39
N HIS A 51 -2.12 -1.63 12.10
CA HIS A 51 -1.35 -2.82 11.71
C HIS A 51 -0.43 -2.50 10.53
N ALA A 52 -0.95 -1.80 9.51
CA ALA A 52 -0.16 -1.46 8.33
C ALA A 52 1.07 -0.61 8.69
N ALA A 53 0.89 0.40 9.54
CA ALA A 53 1.99 1.27 9.93
C ALA A 53 3.05 0.52 10.75
N ILE A 54 2.62 -0.32 11.69
CA ILE A 54 3.51 -1.08 12.54
C ILE A 54 4.35 -2.06 11.71
N ILE A 55 3.69 -2.87 10.88
CA ILE A 55 4.38 -3.89 10.09
C ILE A 55 5.28 -3.26 9.05
N SER A 56 4.82 -2.19 8.39
CA SER A 56 5.64 -1.50 7.39
C SER A 56 6.93 -0.97 8.00
N ARG A 57 6.84 -0.43 9.23
CA ARG A 57 8.02 0.06 9.95
C ARG A 57 8.99 -1.09 10.24
N GLU A 58 8.46 -2.24 10.69
CA GLU A 58 9.30 -3.42 10.94
C GLU A 58 9.97 -3.92 9.68
N LEU A 59 9.30 -3.83 8.53
CA LEU A 59 9.84 -4.26 7.25
C LEU A 59 10.74 -3.20 6.59
N GLY A 60 10.81 -2.01 7.17
CA GLY A 60 11.59 -0.92 6.60
C GLY A 60 11.02 -0.36 5.31
N LYS A 61 9.70 -0.41 5.14
CA LYS A 61 9.04 0.02 3.92
C LYS A 61 8.26 1.31 4.14
N PRO A 62 8.21 2.21 3.13
CA PRO A 62 7.38 3.41 3.24
C PRO A 62 5.91 3.03 3.32
N CYS A 63 5.17 3.75 4.14
CA CYS A 63 3.75 3.50 4.36
C CYS A 63 3.01 4.82 4.52
N VAL A 64 1.88 4.96 3.82
CA VAL A 64 0.97 6.07 4.01
C VAL A 64 -0.38 5.49 4.43
N THR A 65 -0.83 5.84 5.62
CA THR A 65 -2.10 5.36 6.18
C THR A 65 -3.08 6.53 6.30
N GLY A 66 -4.36 6.21 6.46
CA GLY A 66 -5.37 7.22 6.69
C GLY A 66 -5.68 8.07 5.48
N THR A 67 -5.45 7.56 4.26
CA THR A 67 -5.73 8.31 3.04
C THR A 67 -7.21 8.50 2.78
N LYS A 68 -8.04 7.60 3.29
CA LYS A 68 -9.50 7.53 3.17
C LYS A 68 -9.97 7.16 1.77
N PHE A 69 -9.27 7.54 0.72
CA PHE A 69 -9.76 7.43 -0.65
C PHE A 69 -8.83 6.69 -1.61
N ALA A 70 -7.69 6.17 -1.12
CA ALA A 70 -6.70 5.57 -2.01
C ALA A 70 -7.27 4.45 -2.87
N THR A 71 -8.10 3.57 -2.28
CA THR A 71 -8.70 2.46 -3.01
C THR A 71 -9.73 2.91 -4.05
N GLN A 72 -10.25 4.14 -3.93
CA GLN A 72 -11.21 4.69 -4.88
C GLN A 72 -10.53 5.50 -5.98
N VAL A 73 -9.40 6.13 -5.67
CA VAL A 73 -8.71 7.03 -6.59
C VAL A 73 -7.66 6.29 -7.42
N LEU A 74 -6.92 5.37 -6.80
CA LEU A 74 -5.84 4.65 -7.46
C LEU A 74 -6.39 3.43 -8.19
N GLN A 75 -5.75 3.09 -9.31
CA GLN A 75 -6.11 1.93 -10.12
C GLN A 75 -4.90 1.01 -10.27
N ASN A 76 -5.18 -0.27 -10.49
CA ASN A 76 -4.11 -1.24 -10.76
C ASN A 76 -3.27 -0.76 -11.93
N GLY A 77 -1.96 -0.78 -11.75
CA GLY A 77 -1.02 -0.39 -12.79
C GLY A 77 -0.62 1.07 -12.77
N ASP A 78 -1.29 1.93 -12.00
CA ASP A 78 -0.85 3.32 -11.84
C ASP A 78 0.57 3.34 -11.28
N LEU A 79 1.41 4.23 -11.81
CA LEU A 79 2.75 4.45 -11.27
C LEU A 79 2.66 5.56 -10.24
N VAL A 80 3.03 5.25 -9.01
CA VAL A 80 2.96 6.21 -7.90
C VAL A 80 4.29 6.31 -7.18
N GLU A 81 4.50 7.44 -6.54
CA GLU A 81 5.63 7.69 -5.64
C GLU A 81 5.08 7.92 -4.24
N ILE A 82 5.69 7.26 -3.25
CA ILE A 82 5.28 7.38 -1.86
C ILE A 82 6.36 8.10 -1.07
N ASP A 83 5.95 9.08 -0.28
CA ASP A 83 6.80 9.70 0.73
C ASP A 83 6.17 9.38 2.10
N GLY A 84 6.69 8.36 2.75
CA GLY A 84 6.16 7.90 4.03
C GLY A 84 6.36 8.90 5.17
N GLU A 85 7.41 9.71 5.10
CA GLU A 85 7.68 10.72 6.12
C GLU A 85 6.67 11.86 6.04
N LYS A 86 6.33 12.30 4.85
CA LYS A 86 5.39 13.40 4.63
C LYS A 86 3.95 12.93 4.50
N GLY A 87 3.72 11.62 4.38
CA GLY A 87 2.38 11.10 4.19
C GLY A 87 1.79 11.45 2.84
N ILE A 88 2.61 11.53 1.80
CA ILE A 88 2.20 11.95 0.47
C ILE A 88 2.27 10.78 -0.51
N VAL A 89 1.23 10.64 -1.31
CA VAL A 89 1.19 9.72 -2.46
C VAL A 89 1.00 10.56 -3.71
N LYS A 90 1.92 10.40 -4.65
CA LYS A 90 1.89 11.18 -5.89
C LYS A 90 1.73 10.23 -7.07
N ILE A 91 0.70 10.45 -7.88
CA ILE A 91 0.51 9.69 -9.12
C ILE A 91 1.44 10.27 -10.18
N ILE A 92 2.40 9.46 -10.63
CA ILE A 92 3.36 9.88 -11.65
C ILE A 92 2.76 9.66 -13.04
N LYS A 93 2.11 8.50 -13.23
CA LYS A 93 1.54 8.13 -14.52
C LYS A 93 0.40 7.14 -14.33
N GLY A 94 -0.73 7.36 -14.96
CA GLY A 94 -1.81 6.40 -15.02
C GLY A 94 -1.39 5.19 -15.85
N LYS A 95 -2.10 4.09 -15.61
CA LYS A 95 -1.77 2.83 -16.29
C LYS A 95 -1.98 2.93 -17.79
#